data_e440fb28612cf55134222c50bb45a2ef
#
_entry.id   e440fb28612cf55134222c50bb45a2ef
#
_cell.length_a   1.000
_cell.length_b   1.000
_cell.length_c   1.000
_cell.angle_alpha   90.00
_cell.angle_beta   90.00
_cell.angle_gamma   90.00
#
_symmetry.space_group_name_H-M   'P 1'
#
loop_
_entity.id
_entity.type
_entity.pdbx_description
1 polymer ?
#
loop_
_entity_poly.entity_id
_entity_poly.type
_entity_poly.pdbx_seq_one_letter_code
_entity_poly.pdbx_strand_id
1 'polypeptide(L)'
;MESVDDLRRLIADTTAAGNAEARRAAVAAVPPSLVANLLHVGVAEGPRPEALGTGVAASPGAASGALCLTTEAVLDASDRGEAAVLVRDETTPADEVGMREAAGILTARGGMAGHAAVVARGWGIPAVVGVADLQVADNHVVLGGRRLDEGSAVSLDGSTGEVFAGGVNVASAVYLPELDVLLSWADEVRGDRVGVRANADRPDDAVRARGFGAEGIGLCRTEHLFLGERLPLVQRFLAAEDPDEEAEALEDLETVQRSDLAGVLEVMAPYPVAVRLLDAPQHEFRGDTAEDREHNPMLGTRGVRLAILREGLYRMQVRALCAAVLDARAAGVEPHASVMLPLVATASELAL
;
A
#
# COMPACT_ATOMS: atom_id res chain seq x y z
N MET A 1 20.99 -14.54 14.90
CA MET A 1 19.87 -14.10 15.76
C MET A 1 18.60 -14.48 15.02
N GLU A 2 17.82 -15.40 15.58
CA GLU A 2 16.70 -16.04 14.88
C GLU A 2 15.42 -16.07 15.72
N SER A 3 15.51 -15.63 17.00
CA SER A 3 14.38 -15.72 17.93
C SER A 3 14.15 -14.43 18.74
N VAL A 4 12.93 -14.31 19.28
CA VAL A 4 12.53 -13.24 20.22
C VAL A 4 13.41 -13.25 21.47
N ASP A 5 13.79 -14.43 21.97
CA ASP A 5 14.64 -14.56 23.17
C ASP A 5 16.07 -14.11 22.93
N ASP A 6 16.58 -14.28 21.70
CA ASP A 6 17.88 -13.71 21.32
C ASP A 6 17.81 -12.17 21.30
N LEU A 7 16.71 -11.59 20.78
CA LEU A 7 16.51 -10.15 20.80
C LEU A 7 16.45 -9.62 22.24
N ARG A 8 15.69 -10.25 23.12
CA ARG A 8 15.59 -9.88 24.53
C ARG A 8 16.94 -9.88 25.22
N ARG A 9 17.74 -10.93 25.01
CA ARG A 9 19.10 -11.01 25.55
C ARG A 9 20.00 -9.89 25.03
N LEU A 10 20.00 -9.68 23.71
CA LEU A 10 20.76 -8.60 23.09
C LEU A 10 20.41 -7.23 23.68
N ILE A 11 19.11 -6.92 23.83
CA ILE A 11 18.66 -5.65 24.40
C ILE A 11 19.11 -5.51 25.85
N ALA A 12 18.95 -6.56 26.67
CA ALA A 12 19.36 -6.54 28.07
C ALA A 12 20.88 -6.30 28.21
N ASP A 13 21.70 -7.04 27.45
CA ASP A 13 23.18 -6.93 27.50
C ASP A 13 23.63 -5.55 27.00
N THR A 14 23.03 -5.05 25.94
CA THR A 14 23.37 -3.72 25.38
C THR A 14 22.97 -2.59 26.33
N THR A 15 21.79 -2.72 26.97
CA THR A 15 21.34 -1.76 27.99
C THR A 15 22.27 -1.73 29.17
N ALA A 16 22.75 -2.89 29.63
CA ALA A 16 23.74 -3.00 30.71
C ALA A 16 25.09 -2.36 30.33
N ALA A 17 25.52 -2.47 29.09
CA ALA A 17 26.74 -1.82 28.59
C ALA A 17 26.63 -0.29 28.53
N GLY A 18 25.46 0.26 28.30
CA GLY A 18 25.09 1.68 28.46
C GLY A 18 25.79 2.68 27.53
N ASN A 19 26.45 2.24 26.45
CA ASN A 19 27.19 3.13 25.56
C ASN A 19 26.74 3.06 24.10
N ALA A 20 27.05 4.12 23.33
CA ALA A 20 26.61 4.27 21.93
C ALA A 20 27.27 3.22 20.99
N GLU A 21 28.45 2.74 21.28
CA GLU A 21 29.13 1.72 20.47
C GLU A 21 28.42 0.37 20.59
N ALA A 22 28.03 -0.04 21.80
CA ALA A 22 27.23 -1.23 22.02
C ALA A 22 25.86 -1.17 21.31
N ARG A 23 25.15 -0.01 21.37
CA ARG A 23 23.90 0.18 20.66
C ARG A 23 24.07 0.06 19.14
N ARG A 24 25.11 0.68 18.58
CA ARG A 24 25.43 0.56 17.15
C ARG A 24 25.70 -0.89 16.74
N ALA A 25 26.47 -1.62 17.56
CA ALA A 25 26.75 -3.02 17.31
C ALA A 25 25.48 -3.89 17.39
N ALA A 26 24.60 -3.62 18.36
CA ALA A 26 23.33 -4.31 18.51
C ALA A 26 22.41 -4.10 17.31
N VAL A 27 22.26 -2.86 16.86
CA VAL A 27 21.46 -2.53 15.64
C VAL A 27 22.01 -3.25 14.42
N ALA A 28 23.34 -3.28 14.24
CA ALA A 28 23.97 -3.96 13.11
C ALA A 28 23.85 -5.50 13.17
N ALA A 29 23.66 -6.07 14.35
CA ALA A 29 23.57 -7.51 14.56
C ALA A 29 22.16 -8.08 14.29
N VAL A 30 21.12 -7.23 14.26
CA VAL A 30 19.72 -7.66 14.02
C VAL A 30 19.41 -7.65 12.53
N PRO A 31 19.06 -8.81 11.93
CA PRO A 31 18.67 -8.86 10.54
C PRO A 31 17.35 -8.10 10.31
N PRO A 32 17.22 -7.29 9.23
CA PRO A 32 15.95 -6.61 8.90
C PRO A 32 14.76 -7.56 8.73
N SER A 33 15.00 -8.79 8.26
CA SER A 33 13.98 -9.83 8.13
C SER A 33 13.37 -10.24 9.47
N LEU A 34 14.17 -10.29 10.54
CA LEU A 34 13.65 -10.57 11.88
C LEU A 34 12.72 -9.44 12.34
N VAL A 35 13.12 -8.18 12.14
CA VAL A 35 12.29 -7.02 12.47
C VAL A 35 10.97 -7.06 11.69
N ALA A 36 11.02 -7.32 10.39
CA ALA A 36 9.82 -7.45 9.56
C ALA A 36 8.88 -8.55 10.08
N ASN A 37 9.42 -9.72 10.43
CA ASN A 37 8.61 -10.82 10.98
C ASN A 37 7.99 -10.49 12.33
N LEU A 38 8.65 -9.68 13.17
CA LEU A 38 8.13 -9.28 14.47
C LEU A 38 7.05 -8.20 14.41
N LEU A 39 7.06 -7.38 13.36
CA LEU A 39 6.08 -6.31 13.13
C LEU A 39 4.76 -6.83 12.56
N HIS A 40 4.75 -8.04 12.01
CA HIS A 40 3.57 -8.61 11.35
C HIS A 40 3.08 -9.87 12.06
N VAL A 41 1.81 -10.15 11.88
CA VAL A 41 1.18 -11.41 12.28
C VAL A 41 1.83 -12.55 11.50
N GLY A 42 2.42 -13.51 12.18
CA GLY A 42 3.13 -14.64 11.53
C GLY A 42 2.39 -15.97 11.69
N VAL A 43 2.89 -17.00 11.03
CA VAL A 43 2.49 -18.37 11.34
C VAL A 43 3.07 -18.74 12.71
N ALA A 44 2.21 -19.20 13.64
CA ALA A 44 2.64 -19.58 14.98
C ALA A 44 3.71 -20.70 14.95
N GLU A 45 4.60 -20.70 15.94
CA GLU A 45 5.56 -21.78 16.10
C GLU A 45 4.84 -23.10 16.35
N GLY A 46 5.26 -24.16 15.66
CA GLY A 46 4.67 -25.50 15.78
C GLY A 46 4.79 -26.33 14.51
N PRO A 47 4.17 -27.51 14.47
CA PRO A 47 4.17 -28.34 13.26
C PRO A 47 3.47 -27.55 12.14
N ARG A 48 4.21 -27.25 11.09
CA ARG A 48 3.65 -26.62 9.87
C ARG A 48 3.19 -27.70 8.91
N PRO A 49 2.01 -27.56 8.26
CA PRO A 49 1.67 -28.41 7.14
C PRO A 49 2.68 -28.22 6.01
N GLU A 50 2.79 -29.23 5.15
CA GLU A 50 3.60 -29.12 3.94
C GLU A 50 3.04 -28.02 3.02
N ALA A 51 3.91 -27.14 2.54
CA ALA A 51 3.51 -26.10 1.60
C ALA A 51 3.06 -26.74 0.28
N LEU A 52 1.88 -26.36 -0.20
CA LEU A 52 1.36 -26.80 -1.50
C LEU A 52 2.01 -26.07 -2.67
N GLY A 53 2.51 -24.89 -2.43
CA GLY A 53 3.16 -24.06 -3.43
C GLY A 53 3.85 -22.86 -2.80
N THR A 54 4.68 -22.22 -3.61
CA THR A 54 5.41 -21.00 -3.22
C THR A 54 5.28 -19.95 -4.30
N GLY A 55 5.22 -18.70 -3.88
CA GLY A 55 5.19 -17.53 -4.75
C GLY A 55 6.09 -16.42 -4.23
N VAL A 56 5.91 -15.24 -4.75
CA VAL A 56 6.61 -14.06 -4.30
C VAL A 56 5.97 -13.56 -2.99
N ALA A 57 6.78 -13.44 -1.93
CA ALA A 57 6.42 -12.83 -0.65
C ALA A 57 6.14 -11.33 -0.87
N ALA A 58 4.89 -10.98 -1.17
CA ALA A 58 4.53 -9.66 -1.68
C ALA A 58 4.15 -8.66 -0.60
N SER A 59 3.50 -9.12 0.45
CA SER A 59 3.17 -8.34 1.64
C SER A 59 3.30 -9.22 2.87
N PRO A 60 4.10 -8.82 3.87
CA PRO A 60 4.40 -9.68 5.00
C PRO A 60 3.19 -9.94 5.89
N GLY A 61 3.24 -11.05 6.61
CA GLY A 61 2.20 -11.50 7.49
C GLY A 61 1.67 -12.88 7.11
N ALA A 62 0.86 -13.49 7.99
CA ALA A 62 0.18 -14.75 7.72
C ALA A 62 -1.32 -14.55 7.74
N ALA A 63 -2.00 -15.27 6.87
CA ALA A 63 -3.46 -15.30 6.81
C ALA A 63 -3.98 -16.73 6.69
N SER A 64 -5.13 -16.97 7.28
CA SER A 64 -5.88 -18.22 7.18
C SER A 64 -7.36 -17.90 7.06
N GLY A 65 -8.05 -18.50 6.10
CA GLY A 65 -9.47 -18.24 5.88
C GLY A 65 -10.10 -19.14 4.83
N ALA A 66 -11.35 -18.88 4.52
CA ALA A 66 -12.06 -19.54 3.43
C ALA A 66 -11.51 -19.07 2.08
N LEU A 67 -11.28 -19.98 1.17
CA LEU A 67 -10.88 -19.69 -0.21
C LEU A 67 -12.06 -19.03 -0.94
N CYS A 68 -11.89 -17.79 -1.36
CA CYS A 68 -12.88 -17.01 -2.10
C CYS A 68 -12.32 -16.60 -3.48
N LEU A 69 -13.10 -16.87 -4.51
CA LEU A 69 -12.69 -16.64 -5.90
C LEU A 69 -13.23 -15.33 -6.48
N THR A 70 -14.15 -14.67 -5.77
CA THR A 70 -14.75 -13.42 -6.19
C THR A 70 -14.80 -12.40 -5.05
N THR A 71 -14.95 -11.14 -5.38
CA THR A 71 -15.15 -10.05 -4.41
C THR A 71 -16.41 -10.31 -3.58
N GLU A 72 -17.51 -10.74 -4.23
CA GLU A 72 -18.78 -11.04 -3.57
C GLU A 72 -18.62 -12.15 -2.52
N ALA A 73 -17.90 -13.22 -2.85
CA ALA A 73 -17.64 -14.32 -1.91
C ALA A 73 -16.84 -13.86 -0.67
N VAL A 74 -15.90 -12.91 -0.84
CA VAL A 74 -15.16 -12.32 0.28
C VAL A 74 -16.11 -11.48 1.15
N LEU A 75 -16.94 -10.64 0.55
CA LEU A 75 -17.91 -9.81 1.28
C LEU A 75 -18.92 -10.67 2.05
N ASP A 76 -19.45 -11.71 1.42
CA ASP A 76 -20.36 -12.65 2.06
C ASP A 76 -19.70 -13.38 3.25
N ALA A 77 -18.41 -13.72 3.16
CA ALA A 77 -17.66 -14.29 4.28
C ALA A 77 -17.46 -13.26 5.40
N SER A 78 -17.08 -12.03 5.06
CA SER A 78 -16.91 -10.91 5.99
C SER A 78 -18.22 -10.61 6.75
N ASP A 79 -19.36 -10.58 6.07
CA ASP A 79 -20.68 -10.38 6.66
C ASP A 79 -21.05 -11.48 7.67
N ARG A 80 -20.54 -12.70 7.46
CA ARG A 80 -20.68 -13.82 8.41
C ARG A 80 -19.65 -13.80 9.54
N GLY A 81 -18.71 -12.84 9.53
CA GLY A 81 -17.59 -12.78 10.48
C GLY A 81 -16.53 -13.88 10.26
N GLU A 82 -16.46 -14.43 9.04
CA GLU A 82 -15.49 -15.44 8.65
C GLU A 82 -14.30 -14.79 7.94
N ALA A 83 -13.08 -15.23 8.28
CA ALA A 83 -11.90 -14.80 7.56
C ALA A 83 -11.87 -15.40 6.14
N ALA A 84 -11.57 -14.59 5.14
CA ALA A 84 -11.49 -14.99 3.74
C ALA A 84 -10.10 -14.75 3.14
N VAL A 85 -9.64 -15.62 2.27
CA VAL A 85 -8.47 -15.43 1.42
C VAL A 85 -8.96 -15.26 -0.01
N LEU A 86 -8.73 -14.07 -0.59
CA LEU A 86 -9.07 -13.80 -1.98
C LEU A 86 -8.04 -14.46 -2.90
N VAL A 87 -8.51 -15.34 -3.79
CA VAL A 87 -7.66 -16.06 -4.75
C VAL A 87 -8.04 -15.69 -6.16
N ARG A 88 -7.09 -15.16 -6.92
CA ARG A 88 -7.31 -14.71 -8.31
C ARG A 88 -6.19 -15.21 -9.21
N ASP A 89 -6.46 -15.28 -10.51
CA ASP A 89 -5.39 -15.44 -11.48
C ASP A 89 -4.48 -14.19 -11.47
N GLU A 90 -5.08 -13.02 -11.56
CA GLU A 90 -4.47 -11.71 -11.37
C GLU A 90 -5.54 -10.74 -10.84
N THR A 91 -5.18 -9.82 -9.94
CA THR A 91 -6.13 -8.82 -9.43
C THR A 91 -6.19 -7.59 -10.34
N THR A 92 -7.36 -6.97 -10.34
CA THR A 92 -7.66 -5.73 -11.05
C THR A 92 -8.20 -4.67 -10.07
N PRO A 93 -8.31 -3.39 -10.44
CA PRO A 93 -8.94 -2.37 -9.59
C PRO A 93 -10.38 -2.71 -9.17
N ALA A 94 -11.11 -3.52 -9.96
CA ALA A 94 -12.45 -3.99 -9.58
C ALA A 94 -12.45 -4.94 -8.37
N ASP A 95 -11.33 -5.58 -8.10
CA ASP A 95 -11.18 -6.48 -6.95
C ASP A 95 -10.86 -5.75 -5.62
N GLU A 96 -10.57 -4.44 -5.65
CA GLU A 96 -10.07 -3.68 -4.48
C GLU A 96 -10.99 -3.75 -3.27
N VAL A 97 -12.32 -3.77 -3.47
CA VAL A 97 -13.28 -3.89 -2.37
C VAL A 97 -13.12 -5.24 -1.68
N GLY A 98 -13.07 -6.33 -2.44
CA GLY A 98 -12.83 -7.66 -1.89
C GLY A 98 -11.43 -7.82 -1.29
N MET A 99 -10.40 -7.22 -1.92
CA MET A 99 -9.05 -7.23 -1.38
C MET A 99 -8.95 -6.56 -0.01
N ARG A 100 -9.70 -5.48 0.21
CA ARG A 100 -9.71 -4.75 1.49
C ARG A 100 -10.30 -5.55 2.64
N GLU A 101 -11.35 -6.32 2.36
CA GLU A 101 -12.05 -7.15 3.34
C GLU A 101 -11.40 -8.54 3.53
N ALA A 102 -10.51 -8.93 2.62
CA ALA A 102 -9.81 -10.20 2.71
C ALA A 102 -8.77 -10.21 3.83
N ALA A 103 -8.68 -11.32 4.56
CA ALA A 103 -7.61 -11.56 5.52
C ALA A 103 -6.24 -11.79 4.83
N GLY A 104 -6.26 -12.24 3.57
CA GLY A 104 -5.06 -12.46 2.76
C GLY A 104 -5.36 -12.52 1.28
N ILE A 105 -4.33 -12.30 0.45
CA ILE A 105 -4.43 -12.27 -1.01
C ILE A 105 -3.46 -13.27 -1.63
N LEU A 106 -3.96 -14.08 -2.55
CA LEU A 106 -3.21 -15.09 -3.29
C LEU A 106 -3.43 -14.94 -4.79
N THR A 107 -2.36 -14.84 -5.60
CA THR A 107 -2.51 -14.77 -7.05
C THR A 107 -1.61 -15.76 -7.79
N ALA A 108 -2.12 -16.28 -8.92
CA ALA A 108 -1.34 -17.15 -9.80
C ALA A 108 -0.30 -16.36 -10.59
N ARG A 109 -0.60 -15.13 -10.97
CA ARG A 109 0.29 -14.23 -11.70
C ARG A 109 0.56 -12.95 -10.90
N GLY A 110 1.61 -12.26 -11.30
CA GLY A 110 2.03 -10.99 -10.68
C GLY A 110 3.39 -11.09 -10.04
N GLY A 111 3.89 -9.94 -9.60
CA GLY A 111 5.18 -9.79 -8.94
C GLY A 111 5.17 -8.60 -7.99
N MET A 112 6.33 -8.24 -7.43
CA MET A 112 6.46 -7.17 -6.41
C MET A 112 5.93 -5.79 -6.84
N ALA A 113 5.87 -5.51 -8.14
CA ALA A 113 5.34 -4.26 -8.70
C ALA A 113 3.92 -4.41 -9.26
N GLY A 114 3.32 -5.61 -9.20
CA GLY A 114 1.95 -5.86 -9.66
C GLY A 114 0.90 -5.25 -8.73
N HIS A 115 -0.31 -5.06 -9.26
CA HIS A 115 -1.44 -4.45 -8.56
C HIS A 115 -1.69 -5.10 -7.18
N ALA A 116 -1.83 -6.44 -7.13
CA ALA A 116 -2.04 -7.17 -5.88
C ALA A 116 -0.97 -6.86 -4.82
N ALA A 117 0.30 -6.86 -5.22
CA ALA A 117 1.41 -6.63 -4.30
C ALA A 117 1.48 -5.19 -3.77
N VAL A 118 1.22 -4.21 -4.64
CA VAL A 118 1.25 -2.79 -4.27
C VAL A 118 0.10 -2.46 -3.31
N VAL A 119 -1.10 -2.89 -3.64
CA VAL A 119 -2.31 -2.65 -2.84
C VAL A 119 -2.24 -3.38 -1.50
N ALA A 120 -1.86 -4.66 -1.49
CA ALA A 120 -1.73 -5.45 -0.27
C ALA A 120 -0.73 -4.82 0.72
N ARG A 121 0.45 -4.38 0.24
CA ARG A 121 1.41 -3.67 1.09
C ARG A 121 0.87 -2.34 1.61
N GLY A 122 0.18 -1.58 0.77
CA GLY A 122 -0.44 -0.32 1.16
C GLY A 122 -1.43 -0.49 2.31
N TRP A 123 -2.16 -1.59 2.33
CA TRP A 123 -3.17 -1.87 3.36
C TRP A 123 -2.67 -2.77 4.50
N GLY A 124 -1.45 -3.33 4.39
CA GLY A 124 -0.89 -4.23 5.39
C GLY A 124 -1.57 -5.61 5.40
N ILE A 125 -2.13 -6.02 4.26
CA ILE A 125 -2.78 -7.33 4.10
C ILE A 125 -1.73 -8.34 3.64
N PRO A 126 -1.60 -9.51 4.30
CA PRO A 126 -0.70 -10.57 3.87
C PRO A 126 -0.95 -10.99 2.43
N ALA A 127 0.10 -11.09 1.60
CA ALA A 127 -0.07 -11.46 0.21
C ALA A 127 1.07 -12.32 -0.35
N VAL A 128 0.69 -13.34 -1.09
CA VAL A 128 1.57 -14.17 -1.91
C VAL A 128 1.12 -14.07 -3.36
N VAL A 129 2.01 -13.64 -4.25
CA VAL A 129 1.68 -13.43 -5.67
C VAL A 129 2.57 -14.24 -6.60
N GLY A 130 2.09 -14.50 -7.81
CA GLY A 130 2.88 -15.21 -8.82
C GLY A 130 3.18 -16.66 -8.46
N VAL A 131 2.21 -17.38 -7.89
CA VAL A 131 2.34 -18.81 -7.58
C VAL A 131 2.17 -19.62 -8.86
N ALA A 132 3.27 -20.06 -9.44
CA ALA A 132 3.31 -20.65 -10.79
C ALA A 132 2.43 -21.90 -10.97
N ASP A 133 2.28 -22.70 -9.92
CA ASP A 133 1.49 -23.95 -9.94
C ASP A 133 0.03 -23.74 -9.54
N LEU A 134 -0.40 -22.50 -9.29
CA LEU A 134 -1.77 -22.17 -8.96
C LEU A 134 -2.59 -22.01 -10.25
N GLN A 135 -3.62 -22.83 -10.38
CA GLN A 135 -4.60 -22.74 -11.47
C GLN A 135 -5.95 -22.38 -10.88
N VAL A 136 -6.51 -21.27 -11.32
CA VAL A 136 -7.80 -20.75 -10.85
C VAL A 136 -8.87 -21.14 -11.86
N ALA A 137 -9.95 -21.77 -11.39
CA ALA A 137 -11.14 -22.12 -12.16
C ALA A 137 -12.39 -21.47 -11.51
N ASP A 138 -13.56 -21.64 -12.12
CA ASP A 138 -14.79 -20.93 -11.73
C ASP A 138 -15.22 -21.21 -10.26
N ASN A 139 -14.97 -22.43 -9.74
CA ASN A 139 -15.43 -22.84 -8.40
C ASN A 139 -14.38 -23.59 -7.58
N HIS A 140 -13.13 -23.63 -8.03
CA HIS A 140 -12.04 -24.28 -7.33
C HIS A 140 -10.69 -23.79 -7.83
N VAL A 141 -9.65 -24.10 -7.07
CA VAL A 141 -8.27 -23.96 -7.53
C VAL A 141 -7.57 -25.31 -7.50
N VAL A 142 -6.52 -25.43 -8.32
CA VAL A 142 -5.56 -26.53 -8.23
C VAL A 142 -4.21 -25.95 -7.85
N LEU A 143 -3.62 -26.43 -6.77
CA LEU A 143 -2.32 -26.00 -6.28
C LEU A 143 -1.51 -27.22 -5.80
N GLY A 144 -0.28 -27.37 -6.31
CA GLY A 144 0.56 -28.53 -5.99
C GLY A 144 -0.09 -29.86 -6.37
N GLY A 145 -0.89 -29.89 -7.43
CA GLY A 145 -1.67 -31.06 -7.87
C GLY A 145 -2.90 -31.37 -6.99
N ARG A 146 -3.19 -30.57 -5.97
CA ARG A 146 -4.35 -30.75 -5.08
C ARG A 146 -5.46 -29.77 -5.45
N ARG A 147 -6.67 -30.30 -5.60
CA ARG A 147 -7.88 -29.50 -5.79
C ARG A 147 -8.38 -28.96 -4.44
N LEU A 148 -8.66 -27.67 -4.38
CA LEU A 148 -9.29 -26.98 -3.27
C LEU A 148 -10.55 -26.29 -3.82
N ASP A 149 -11.71 -26.69 -3.32
CA ASP A 149 -12.98 -26.10 -3.72
C ASP A 149 -13.18 -24.74 -3.01
N GLU A 150 -13.97 -23.84 -3.60
CA GLU A 150 -14.35 -22.57 -2.97
C GLU A 150 -14.95 -22.81 -1.57
N GLY A 151 -14.63 -21.98 -0.61
CA GLY A 151 -14.98 -22.14 0.80
C GLY A 151 -14.06 -23.08 1.59
N SER A 152 -13.15 -23.83 0.94
CA SER A 152 -12.15 -24.65 1.65
C SER A 152 -11.20 -23.75 2.43
N ALA A 153 -10.72 -24.22 3.59
CA ALA A 153 -9.69 -23.48 4.33
C ALA A 153 -8.37 -23.47 3.56
N VAL A 154 -7.79 -22.30 3.42
CA VAL A 154 -6.47 -22.07 2.84
C VAL A 154 -5.70 -21.07 3.71
N SER A 155 -4.39 -21.23 3.74
CA SER A 155 -3.52 -20.30 4.48
C SER A 155 -2.32 -19.90 3.63
N LEU A 156 -1.79 -18.71 3.92
CA LEU A 156 -0.60 -18.18 3.27
C LEU A 156 0.32 -17.50 4.29
N ASP A 157 1.61 -17.52 3.98
CA ASP A 157 2.63 -16.76 4.68
C ASP A 157 3.26 -15.76 3.70
N GLY A 158 2.83 -14.51 3.79
CA GLY A 158 3.31 -13.42 2.96
C GLY A 158 4.74 -12.98 3.27
N SER A 159 5.36 -13.50 4.35
CA SER A 159 6.76 -13.27 4.70
C SER A 159 7.69 -14.28 4.02
N THR A 160 7.24 -15.53 3.83
CA THR A 160 8.02 -16.61 3.19
C THR A 160 7.59 -16.88 1.75
N GLY A 161 6.36 -16.53 1.38
CA GLY A 161 5.75 -16.84 0.08
C GLY A 161 5.11 -18.23 0.03
N GLU A 162 4.98 -18.92 1.14
CA GLU A 162 4.40 -20.26 1.23
C GLU A 162 2.87 -20.24 1.28
N VAL A 163 2.25 -21.25 0.66
CA VAL A 163 0.79 -21.45 0.65
C VAL A 163 0.47 -22.86 1.13
N PHE A 164 -0.51 -22.98 2.02
CA PHE A 164 -0.89 -24.24 2.70
C PHE A 164 -2.35 -24.57 2.48
N ALA A 165 -2.66 -25.88 2.40
CA ALA A 165 -4.05 -26.35 2.52
C ALA A 165 -4.46 -26.43 3.98
N GLY A 166 -5.70 -25.99 4.26
CA GLY A 166 -6.24 -25.96 5.62
C GLY A 166 -5.81 -24.72 6.39
N GLY A 167 -6.32 -24.61 7.62
CA GLY A 167 -5.98 -23.53 8.52
C GLY A 167 -4.62 -23.75 9.18
N VAL A 168 -3.75 -22.75 9.16
CA VAL A 168 -2.60 -22.67 10.06
C VAL A 168 -2.94 -21.80 11.25
N ASN A 169 -2.32 -22.08 12.39
CA ASN A 169 -2.41 -21.16 13.52
C ASN A 169 -1.67 -19.87 13.19
N VAL A 170 -2.40 -18.78 13.16
CA VAL A 170 -1.85 -17.45 12.93
C VAL A 170 -1.58 -16.84 14.31
N ALA A 171 -0.31 -16.50 14.58
CA ALA A 171 0.06 -15.84 15.81
C ALA A 171 -0.31 -14.36 15.71
N SER A 172 -1.02 -13.84 16.70
CA SER A 172 -1.21 -12.39 16.81
C SER A 172 0.14 -11.70 16.87
N ALA A 173 0.27 -10.53 16.25
CA ALA A 173 1.44 -9.68 16.45
C ALA A 173 1.61 -9.42 17.95
N VAL A 174 2.71 -9.89 18.53
CA VAL A 174 2.99 -9.68 19.95
C VAL A 174 3.69 -8.34 20.08
N TYR A 175 3.11 -7.43 20.86
CA TYR A 175 3.82 -6.21 21.22
C TYR A 175 5.13 -6.57 21.99
N LEU A 176 6.24 -6.17 21.44
CA LEU A 176 7.58 -6.43 22.00
C LEU A 176 8.24 -5.09 22.37
N PRO A 177 8.26 -4.72 23.66
CA PRO A 177 8.94 -3.51 24.12
C PRO A 177 10.42 -3.47 23.71
N GLU A 178 11.05 -4.62 23.59
CA GLU A 178 12.43 -4.75 23.15
C GLU A 178 12.63 -4.28 21.70
N LEU A 179 11.62 -4.46 20.87
CA LEU A 179 11.66 -3.96 19.49
C LEU A 179 11.63 -2.43 19.45
N ASP A 180 10.80 -1.79 20.27
CA ASP A 180 10.77 -0.32 20.37
C ASP A 180 12.10 0.23 20.83
N VAL A 181 12.76 -0.43 21.78
CA VAL A 181 14.12 -0.05 22.24
C VAL A 181 15.13 -0.18 21.10
N LEU A 182 15.08 -1.29 20.34
CA LEU A 182 15.98 -1.49 19.19
C LEU A 182 15.76 -0.41 18.13
N LEU A 183 14.51 -0.10 17.79
CA LEU A 183 14.16 0.91 16.79
C LEU A 183 14.60 2.30 17.25
N SER A 184 14.44 2.64 18.53
CA SER A 184 14.97 3.88 19.12
C SER A 184 16.50 3.99 18.97
N TRP A 185 17.26 2.89 19.21
CA TRP A 185 18.70 2.88 18.95
C TRP A 185 19.05 2.98 17.47
N ALA A 186 18.24 2.39 16.60
CA ALA A 186 18.42 2.53 15.16
C ALA A 186 18.25 3.99 14.72
N ASP A 187 17.28 4.71 15.29
CA ASP A 187 17.08 6.14 15.05
C ASP A 187 18.25 6.98 15.57
N GLU A 188 18.78 6.68 16.78
CA GLU A 188 20.00 7.33 17.29
C GLU A 188 21.21 7.12 16.35
N VAL A 189 21.39 5.89 15.85
CA VAL A 189 22.51 5.53 14.95
C VAL A 189 22.37 6.21 13.59
N ARG A 190 21.16 6.28 13.06
CA ARG A 190 20.84 6.94 11.79
C ARG A 190 21.03 8.45 11.91
N GLY A 191 20.61 9.03 13.03
CA GLY A 191 20.59 10.48 13.26
C GLY A 191 19.77 11.22 12.20
N ASP A 192 20.05 12.50 12.01
CA ASP A 192 19.32 13.37 11.06
C ASP A 192 19.79 13.23 9.61
N ARG A 193 20.70 12.30 9.31
CA ARG A 193 21.29 12.17 7.96
C ARG A 193 20.35 11.57 6.94
N VAL A 194 19.48 10.66 7.35
CA VAL A 194 18.54 9.95 6.47
C VAL A 194 17.20 9.83 7.18
N GLY A 195 16.16 10.43 6.62
CA GLY A 195 14.78 10.26 7.08
C GLY A 195 14.10 9.08 6.40
N VAL A 196 13.25 8.36 7.12
CA VAL A 196 12.39 7.30 6.57
C VAL A 196 11.05 7.89 6.17
N ARG A 197 10.71 7.81 4.88
CA ARG A 197 9.44 8.29 4.34
C ARG A 197 8.62 7.14 3.80
N ALA A 198 7.32 7.16 4.11
CA ALA A 198 6.37 6.18 3.60
C ALA A 198 5.70 6.66 2.31
N ASN A 199 5.02 5.73 1.62
CA ASN A 199 3.99 6.06 0.65
C ASN A 199 2.65 6.07 1.39
N ALA A 200 1.88 7.14 1.26
CA ALA A 200 0.54 7.25 1.80
C ALA A 200 -0.25 8.25 0.95
N ASP A 201 -1.46 7.87 0.59
CA ASP A 201 -2.30 8.63 -0.33
C ASP A 201 -3.52 9.23 0.39
N ARG A 202 -3.92 8.66 1.55
CA ARG A 202 -5.08 9.07 2.35
C ARG A 202 -4.69 9.36 3.81
N PRO A 203 -5.51 10.11 4.57
CA PRO A 203 -5.26 10.40 5.97
C PRO A 203 -5.05 9.13 6.82
N ASP A 204 -5.84 8.08 6.62
CA ASP A 204 -5.71 6.81 7.35
C ASP A 204 -4.38 6.10 7.06
N ASP A 205 -3.89 6.18 5.83
CA ASP A 205 -2.57 5.66 5.46
C ASP A 205 -1.46 6.47 6.15
N ALA A 206 -1.62 7.79 6.24
CA ALA A 206 -0.70 8.67 6.93
C ALA A 206 -0.66 8.38 8.44
N VAL A 207 -1.81 8.15 9.08
CA VAL A 207 -1.90 7.73 10.50
C VAL A 207 -1.13 6.43 10.71
N ARG A 208 -1.33 5.45 9.82
CA ARG A 208 -0.64 4.16 9.87
C ARG A 208 0.87 4.31 9.68
N ALA A 209 1.28 5.11 8.68
CA ALA A 209 2.68 5.41 8.43
C ALA A 209 3.36 6.07 9.66
N ARG A 210 2.68 7.03 10.29
CA ARG A 210 3.14 7.66 11.54
C ARG A 210 3.27 6.65 12.68
N GLY A 211 2.31 5.75 12.81
CA GLY A 211 2.35 4.67 13.81
C GLY A 211 3.56 3.76 13.65
N PHE A 212 4.05 3.56 12.43
CA PHE A 212 5.28 2.83 12.12
C PHE A 212 6.55 3.69 12.14
N GLY A 213 6.48 4.95 12.59
CA GLY A 213 7.63 5.83 12.74
C GLY A 213 8.07 6.56 11.47
N ALA A 214 7.21 6.69 10.46
CA ALA A 214 7.53 7.46 9.26
C ALA A 214 7.74 8.95 9.58
N GLU A 215 8.82 9.51 9.04
CA GLU A 215 9.25 10.91 9.18
C GLU A 215 8.88 11.74 7.94
N GLY A 216 7.87 11.33 7.21
CA GLY A 216 7.33 12.02 6.08
C GLY A 216 6.63 11.09 5.09
N ILE A 217 5.96 11.69 4.13
CA ILE A 217 5.43 11.00 2.96
C ILE A 217 6.34 11.31 1.78
N GLY A 218 6.97 10.25 1.23
CA GLY A 218 7.84 10.35 0.06
C GLY A 218 7.06 10.39 -1.25
N LEU A 219 5.86 9.84 -1.25
CA LEU A 219 4.94 9.85 -2.39
C LEU A 219 3.49 9.78 -1.90
N CYS A 220 2.73 10.84 -2.18
CA CYS A 220 1.27 10.87 -2.12
C CYS A 220 0.75 10.98 -3.56
N ARG A 221 0.02 9.96 -4.02
CA ARG A 221 -0.51 9.84 -5.38
C ARG A 221 -1.90 10.43 -5.43
N THR A 222 -2.06 11.54 -6.13
CA THR A 222 -3.38 12.21 -6.19
C THR A 222 -4.40 11.43 -7.02
N GLU A 223 -3.99 10.55 -7.92
CA GLU A 223 -4.91 9.68 -8.67
C GLU A 223 -5.70 8.75 -7.76
N HIS A 224 -5.11 8.23 -6.67
CA HIS A 224 -5.81 7.36 -5.75
C HIS A 224 -6.90 8.09 -4.93
N LEU A 225 -6.80 9.41 -4.82
CA LEU A 225 -7.85 10.23 -4.20
C LEU A 225 -9.11 10.32 -5.07
N PHE A 226 -9.00 10.04 -6.36
CA PHE A 226 -10.07 10.15 -7.34
C PHE A 226 -10.73 8.83 -7.71
N LEU A 227 -10.30 7.72 -7.10
CA LEU A 227 -10.93 6.41 -7.31
C LEU A 227 -12.14 6.19 -6.40
N GLY A 228 -12.90 5.13 -6.68
CA GLY A 228 -14.10 4.77 -5.92
C GLY A 228 -15.24 5.76 -6.15
N GLU A 229 -15.86 6.24 -5.11
CA GLU A 229 -17.03 7.14 -5.14
C GLU A 229 -16.76 8.48 -5.88
N ARG A 230 -15.50 8.86 -6.03
CA ARG A 230 -15.07 10.12 -6.67
C ARG A 230 -14.76 9.98 -8.15
N LEU A 231 -14.71 8.77 -8.66
CA LEU A 231 -14.44 8.49 -10.07
C LEU A 231 -15.35 9.29 -11.04
N PRO A 232 -16.66 9.47 -10.79
CA PRO A 232 -17.52 10.27 -11.65
C PRO A 232 -17.06 11.72 -11.83
N LEU A 233 -16.40 12.33 -10.84
CA LEU A 233 -15.90 13.71 -10.93
C LEU A 233 -14.77 13.82 -11.96
N VAL A 234 -13.82 12.89 -11.92
CA VAL A 234 -12.73 12.85 -12.90
C VAL A 234 -13.25 12.50 -14.29
N GLN A 235 -14.21 11.57 -14.39
CA GLN A 235 -14.85 11.23 -15.65
C GLN A 235 -15.54 12.44 -16.28
N ARG A 236 -16.25 13.26 -15.49
CA ARG A 236 -16.86 14.50 -15.96
C ARG A 236 -15.82 15.47 -16.49
N PHE A 237 -14.71 15.69 -15.79
CA PHE A 237 -13.61 16.51 -16.27
C PHE A 237 -13.01 16.00 -17.58
N LEU A 238 -12.73 14.69 -17.69
CA LEU A 238 -12.13 14.11 -18.89
C LEU A 238 -13.08 14.12 -20.10
N ALA A 239 -14.40 14.07 -19.86
CA ALA A 239 -15.43 14.10 -20.91
C ALA A 239 -15.86 15.51 -21.32
N ALA A 240 -15.50 16.55 -20.55
CA ALA A 240 -15.88 17.94 -20.84
C ALA A 240 -15.29 18.40 -22.18
N GLU A 241 -16.14 18.84 -23.09
CA GLU A 241 -15.79 19.43 -24.38
C GLU A 241 -15.92 20.96 -24.36
N ASP A 242 -16.76 21.49 -23.46
CA ASP A 242 -16.98 22.90 -23.26
C ASP A 242 -16.09 23.44 -22.13
N PRO A 243 -15.44 24.63 -22.31
CA PRO A 243 -14.62 25.24 -21.26
C PRO A 243 -15.36 25.54 -19.95
N ASP A 244 -16.65 25.84 -19.99
CA ASP A 244 -17.47 26.11 -18.80
C ASP A 244 -17.73 24.81 -18.03
N GLU A 245 -18.04 23.70 -18.73
CA GLU A 245 -18.19 22.37 -18.13
C GLU A 245 -16.86 21.88 -17.51
N GLU A 246 -15.73 22.13 -18.20
CA GLU A 246 -14.39 21.81 -17.67
C GLU A 246 -14.12 22.59 -16.38
N ALA A 247 -14.43 23.89 -16.36
CA ALA A 247 -14.22 24.74 -15.19
C ALA A 247 -15.03 24.29 -13.97
N GLU A 248 -16.32 23.96 -14.16
CA GLU A 248 -17.18 23.41 -13.10
C GLU A 248 -16.63 22.08 -12.55
N ALA A 249 -16.22 21.17 -13.43
CA ALA A 249 -15.66 19.89 -13.01
C ALA A 249 -14.35 20.05 -12.21
N LEU A 250 -13.52 21.02 -12.59
CA LEU A 250 -12.29 21.35 -11.86
C LEU A 250 -12.58 21.96 -10.48
N GLU A 251 -13.64 22.78 -10.31
CA GLU A 251 -14.02 23.33 -9.01
C GLU A 251 -14.46 22.23 -8.03
N ASP A 252 -15.24 21.27 -8.51
CA ASP A 252 -15.66 20.12 -7.70
C ASP A 252 -14.45 19.26 -7.28
N LEU A 253 -13.54 18.98 -8.23
CA LEU A 253 -12.30 18.25 -7.96
C LEU A 253 -11.40 19.00 -6.96
N GLU A 254 -11.28 20.33 -7.08
CA GLU A 254 -10.49 21.16 -6.17
C GLU A 254 -11.00 21.05 -4.73
N THR A 255 -12.32 21.11 -4.56
CA THR A 255 -12.97 21.04 -3.25
C THR A 255 -12.66 19.73 -2.54
N VAL A 256 -12.82 18.63 -3.25
CA VAL A 256 -12.58 17.28 -2.71
C VAL A 256 -11.10 17.07 -2.40
N GLN A 257 -10.22 17.43 -3.33
CA GLN A 257 -8.79 17.23 -3.16
C GLN A 257 -8.20 18.09 -2.03
N ARG A 258 -8.69 19.33 -1.86
CA ARG A 258 -8.32 20.20 -0.73
C ARG A 258 -8.59 19.51 0.60
N SER A 259 -9.76 18.92 0.77
CA SER A 259 -10.13 18.23 2.02
C SER A 259 -9.22 17.04 2.32
N ASP A 260 -8.93 16.21 1.30
CA ASP A 260 -8.09 15.03 1.47
C ASP A 260 -6.65 15.40 1.80
N LEU A 261 -6.09 16.36 1.06
CA LEU A 261 -4.73 16.83 1.30
C LEU A 261 -4.58 17.49 2.66
N ALA A 262 -5.59 18.26 3.12
CA ALA A 262 -5.59 18.85 4.46
C ALA A 262 -5.46 17.76 5.53
N GLY A 263 -6.26 16.68 5.43
CA GLY A 263 -6.18 15.56 6.37
C GLY A 263 -4.81 14.87 6.39
N VAL A 264 -4.19 14.64 5.23
CA VAL A 264 -2.83 14.05 5.16
C VAL A 264 -1.79 15.00 5.80
N LEU A 265 -1.88 16.29 5.48
CA LEU A 265 -0.94 17.31 6.00
C LEU A 265 -1.05 17.50 7.52
N GLU A 266 -2.27 17.50 8.06
CA GLU A 266 -2.52 17.59 9.51
C GLU A 266 -1.90 16.42 10.26
N VAL A 267 -2.13 15.19 9.77
CA VAL A 267 -1.57 13.97 10.37
C VAL A 267 -0.05 13.95 10.33
N MET A 268 0.53 14.40 9.22
CA MET A 268 1.98 14.33 9.01
C MET A 268 2.77 15.47 9.63
N ALA A 269 2.14 16.60 9.95
CA ALA A 269 2.87 17.75 10.51
C ALA A 269 3.65 17.36 11.79
N PRO A 270 4.89 17.83 11.97
CA PRO A 270 5.64 18.76 11.12
C PRO A 270 6.48 18.10 10.01
N TYR A 271 6.22 16.84 9.69
CA TYR A 271 7.01 16.09 8.72
C TYR A 271 6.63 16.39 7.26
N PRO A 272 7.58 16.28 6.31
CA PRO A 272 7.35 16.64 4.92
C PRO A 272 6.44 15.65 4.18
N VAL A 273 5.62 16.17 3.27
CA VAL A 273 4.75 15.42 2.37
C VAL A 273 5.06 15.82 0.91
N ALA A 274 5.47 14.84 0.10
CA ALA A 274 5.64 15.03 -1.33
C ALA A 274 4.36 14.61 -2.07
N VAL A 275 3.61 15.59 -2.59
CA VAL A 275 2.36 15.37 -3.32
C VAL A 275 2.66 15.30 -4.81
N ARG A 276 2.43 14.13 -5.42
CA ARG A 276 2.55 13.95 -6.86
C ARG A 276 1.27 14.40 -7.55
N LEU A 277 1.38 15.32 -8.49
CA LEU A 277 0.26 15.68 -9.33
C LEU A 277 -0.17 14.51 -10.20
N LEU A 278 -1.41 14.52 -10.67
CA LEU A 278 -2.09 13.40 -11.30
C LEU A 278 -1.25 12.74 -12.40
N ASP A 279 -1.07 11.43 -12.28
CA ASP A 279 -0.28 10.59 -13.18
C ASP A 279 -0.95 9.24 -13.39
N ALA A 280 -2.17 9.22 -13.89
CA ALA A 280 -2.83 7.99 -14.28
C ALA A 280 -3.13 7.97 -15.78
N PRO A 281 -3.03 6.82 -16.44
CA PRO A 281 -3.50 6.64 -17.80
C PRO A 281 -5.01 6.93 -17.88
N GLN A 282 -5.46 7.52 -18.98
CA GLN A 282 -6.86 7.90 -19.10
C GLN A 282 -7.84 6.71 -19.01
N HIS A 283 -7.42 5.50 -19.41
CA HIS A 283 -8.26 4.31 -19.36
C HIS A 283 -8.60 3.88 -17.93
N GLU A 284 -7.76 4.19 -16.93
CA GLU A 284 -8.07 3.92 -15.52
C GLU A 284 -9.30 4.70 -15.03
N PHE A 285 -9.60 5.83 -15.67
CA PHE A 285 -10.76 6.65 -15.32
C PHE A 285 -11.96 6.46 -16.26
N ARG A 286 -11.75 6.01 -17.50
CA ARG A 286 -12.83 5.91 -18.53
C ARG A 286 -13.58 4.59 -18.50
N GLY A 287 -13.09 3.58 -17.77
CA GLY A 287 -13.64 2.23 -17.81
C GLY A 287 -13.08 1.39 -18.96
N ASP A 288 -13.20 0.09 -18.82
CA ASP A 288 -12.51 -0.93 -19.63
C ASP A 288 -13.21 -1.18 -20.96
N THR A 289 -13.20 -0.24 -21.90
CA THR A 289 -13.53 -0.55 -23.30
C THR A 289 -12.24 -0.94 -24.01
N ALA A 290 -12.26 -2.06 -24.72
CA ALA A 290 -11.08 -2.61 -25.40
C ALA A 290 -10.45 -1.64 -26.43
N GLU A 291 -11.21 -0.65 -26.87
CA GLU A 291 -10.80 0.39 -27.83
C GLU A 291 -9.98 1.52 -27.18
N ASP A 292 -10.10 1.73 -25.86
CA ASP A 292 -9.44 2.81 -25.13
C ASP A 292 -8.10 2.39 -24.48
N ARG A 293 -7.71 1.12 -24.57
CA ARG A 293 -6.46 0.65 -24.00
C ARG A 293 -5.26 1.14 -24.83
N GLU A 294 -4.51 2.05 -24.22
CA GLU A 294 -3.21 2.45 -24.78
C GLU A 294 -2.30 1.23 -24.91
N HIS A 295 -1.69 1.05 -26.07
CA HIS A 295 -0.80 -0.07 -26.36
C HIS A 295 0.39 -0.15 -25.36
N ASN A 296 0.83 0.99 -24.87
CA ASN A 296 1.77 1.10 -23.75
C ASN A 296 1.39 2.29 -22.85
N PRO A 297 0.74 2.03 -21.71
CA PRO A 297 0.30 3.08 -20.78
C PRO A 297 1.42 4.00 -20.27
N MET A 298 2.67 3.52 -20.27
CA MET A 298 3.84 4.32 -19.85
C MET A 298 4.18 5.43 -20.86
N LEU A 299 3.82 5.25 -22.12
CA LEU A 299 4.04 6.20 -23.21
C LEU A 299 2.79 7.04 -23.54
N GLY A 300 1.69 6.79 -22.89
CA GLY A 300 0.41 7.43 -23.13
C GLY A 300 0.30 8.88 -22.65
N THR A 301 -0.89 9.45 -22.82
CA THR A 301 -1.23 10.82 -22.40
C THR A 301 -1.57 10.83 -20.91
N ARG A 302 -0.55 10.98 -20.09
CA ARG A 302 -0.61 11.02 -18.63
C ARG A 302 0.43 12.00 -18.07
N GLY A 303 0.37 12.28 -16.78
CA GLY A 303 1.34 13.12 -16.09
C GLY A 303 1.43 14.51 -16.72
N VAL A 304 2.63 15.04 -16.87
CA VAL A 304 2.87 16.37 -17.48
C VAL A 304 2.31 16.48 -18.89
N ARG A 305 2.27 15.38 -19.67
CA ARG A 305 1.72 15.39 -21.03
C ARG A 305 0.22 15.72 -21.04
N LEU A 306 -0.54 15.14 -20.11
CA LEU A 306 -1.94 15.46 -19.93
C LEU A 306 -2.12 16.90 -19.44
N ALA A 307 -1.29 17.34 -18.51
CA ALA A 307 -1.35 18.69 -17.97
C ALA A 307 -1.08 19.78 -19.02
N ILE A 308 -0.20 19.53 -19.99
CA ILE A 308 0.05 20.46 -21.10
C ILE A 308 -1.18 20.56 -22.02
N LEU A 309 -1.91 19.46 -22.21
CA LEU A 309 -3.13 19.45 -23.04
C LEU A 309 -4.36 19.99 -22.30
N ARG A 310 -4.39 19.90 -20.97
CA ARG A 310 -5.48 20.30 -20.06
C ARG A 310 -4.89 21.18 -18.94
N GLU A 311 -4.48 22.41 -19.30
CA GLU A 311 -3.74 23.31 -18.41
C GLU A 311 -4.42 23.59 -17.06
N GLY A 312 -5.76 23.55 -17.01
CA GLY A 312 -6.54 23.74 -15.79
C GLY A 312 -6.26 22.72 -14.70
N LEU A 313 -5.91 21.48 -15.06
CA LEU A 313 -5.78 20.35 -14.13
C LEU A 313 -4.69 20.58 -13.07
N TYR A 314 -3.46 20.79 -13.47
CA TYR A 314 -2.34 20.97 -12.52
C TYR A 314 -2.46 22.30 -11.75
N ARG A 315 -2.99 23.35 -12.39
CA ARG A 315 -3.29 24.62 -11.70
C ARG A 315 -4.31 24.42 -10.59
N MET A 316 -5.38 23.64 -10.83
CA MET A 316 -6.37 23.27 -9.83
C MET A 316 -5.73 22.48 -8.68
N GLN A 317 -4.95 21.44 -8.98
CA GLN A 317 -4.30 20.61 -7.95
C GLN A 317 -3.35 21.42 -7.06
N VAL A 318 -2.59 22.35 -7.65
CA VAL A 318 -1.71 23.25 -6.87
C VAL A 318 -2.52 24.20 -6.01
N ARG A 319 -3.64 24.77 -6.52
CA ARG A 319 -4.54 25.60 -5.70
C ARG A 319 -5.13 24.81 -4.53
N ALA A 320 -5.60 23.57 -4.78
CA ALA A 320 -6.11 22.68 -3.73
C ALA A 320 -5.07 22.42 -2.65
N LEU A 321 -3.82 22.12 -3.05
CA LEU A 321 -2.72 21.90 -2.12
C LEU A 321 -2.39 23.18 -1.30
N CYS A 322 -2.29 24.34 -1.96
CA CYS A 322 -2.05 25.60 -1.27
C CYS A 322 -3.17 25.92 -0.27
N ALA A 323 -4.42 25.69 -0.65
CA ALA A 323 -5.57 25.89 0.24
C ALA A 323 -5.52 24.91 1.43
N ALA A 324 -5.19 23.63 1.19
CA ALA A 324 -5.01 22.64 2.25
C ALA A 324 -3.90 23.02 3.25
N VAL A 325 -2.78 23.56 2.76
CA VAL A 325 -1.70 24.08 3.62
C VAL A 325 -2.20 25.25 4.49
N LEU A 326 -3.01 26.14 3.91
CA LEU A 326 -3.57 27.27 4.67
C LEU A 326 -4.59 26.79 5.71
N ASP A 327 -5.42 25.80 5.39
CA ASP A 327 -6.37 25.20 6.33
C ASP A 327 -5.65 24.54 7.51
N ALA A 328 -4.61 23.74 7.24
CA ALA A 328 -3.81 23.12 8.28
C ALA A 328 -3.14 24.15 9.19
N ARG A 329 -2.61 25.25 8.63
CA ARG A 329 -2.06 26.36 9.40
C ARG A 329 -3.11 27.05 10.25
N ALA A 330 -4.31 27.25 9.71
CA ALA A 330 -5.43 27.82 10.47
C ALA A 330 -5.86 26.91 11.63
N ALA A 331 -5.70 25.59 11.49
CA ALA A 331 -5.89 24.60 12.56
C ALA A 331 -4.72 24.55 13.57
N GLY A 332 -3.67 25.36 13.40
CA GLY A 332 -2.53 25.47 14.32
C GLY A 332 -1.42 24.46 14.12
N VAL A 333 -1.38 23.79 12.96
CA VAL A 333 -0.28 22.88 12.59
C VAL A 333 0.63 23.53 11.54
N GLU A 334 1.90 23.11 11.49
CA GLU A 334 2.88 23.62 10.52
C GLU A 334 3.20 22.54 9.48
N PRO A 335 2.44 22.47 8.37
CA PRO A 335 2.64 21.48 7.34
C PRO A 335 3.82 21.82 6.43
N HIS A 336 4.55 20.82 5.97
CA HIS A 336 5.60 20.93 4.98
C HIS A 336 5.23 20.15 3.73
N ALA A 337 4.70 20.82 2.71
CA ALA A 337 4.30 20.22 1.45
C ALA A 337 5.31 20.53 0.33
N SER A 338 5.53 19.57 -0.54
CA SER A 338 6.25 19.73 -1.81
C SER A 338 5.47 19.13 -2.96
N VAL A 339 5.60 19.70 -4.15
CA VAL A 339 4.95 19.23 -5.37
C VAL A 339 5.93 18.36 -6.16
N MET A 340 5.47 17.19 -6.60
CA MET A 340 6.18 16.33 -7.54
C MET A 340 5.47 16.38 -8.90
N LEU A 341 6.17 16.82 -9.92
CA LEU A 341 5.69 16.80 -11.31
C LEU A 341 6.09 15.48 -11.97
N PRO A 342 5.11 14.62 -12.34
CA PRO A 342 5.41 13.32 -12.92
C PRO A 342 5.78 13.43 -14.40
N LEU A 343 6.68 12.54 -14.87
CA LEU A 343 7.02 12.30 -16.27
C LEU A 343 7.65 13.48 -17.01
N VAL A 344 8.19 14.46 -16.31
CA VAL A 344 8.96 15.56 -16.96
C VAL A 344 10.22 14.98 -17.60
N ALA A 345 10.37 15.14 -18.91
CA ALA A 345 11.50 14.65 -19.67
C ALA A 345 12.40 15.78 -20.20
N THR A 346 11.86 16.98 -20.39
CA THR A 346 12.58 18.13 -20.96
C THR A 346 12.40 19.39 -20.10
N ALA A 347 13.36 20.30 -20.19
CA ALA A 347 13.26 21.60 -19.52
C ALA A 347 12.09 22.45 -20.05
N SER A 348 11.69 22.26 -21.30
CA SER A 348 10.55 22.98 -21.91
C SER A 348 9.22 22.55 -21.27
N GLU A 349 9.05 21.26 -20.94
CA GLU A 349 7.84 20.77 -20.25
C GLU A 349 7.73 21.32 -18.82
N LEU A 350 8.87 21.59 -18.18
CA LEU A 350 8.88 22.20 -16.84
C LEU A 350 8.61 23.72 -16.91
N ALA A 351 8.89 24.36 -18.02
CA ALA A 351 8.73 25.80 -18.19
C ALA A 351 7.30 26.22 -18.58
N LEU A 352 6.49 25.28 -19.07
CA LEU A 352 5.07 25.47 -19.37
C LEU A 352 4.21 25.38 -18.11
#